data_635e2b58a484c1e9a2d37a4e3c13e459
#
_entry.id   635e2b58a484c1e9a2d37a4e3c13e459
#
_cell.length_a   1.000
_cell.length_b   1.000
_cell.length_c   1.000
_cell.angle_alpha   90.00
_cell.angle_beta   90.00
_cell.angle_gamma   90.00
#
_symmetry.space_group_name_H-M   'P 1'
#
loop_
_entity.id
_entity.type
_entity.pdbx_description
1 polymer ?
#
loop_
_entity_poly.entity_id
_entity_poly.type
_entity_poly.pdbx_seq_one_letter_code
_entity_poly.pdbx_strand_id
1 'polypeptide(L)'
;MTTCNIGAQTFSYPTLGNNGVIYIAPFGLSNVTDYILKFNPVNNAMSKIQIKVNEFPEKWQKGITYRNYIYWLPYNEDNILILDTETDEVTYSPLDKKGKGMYIQGHINGRELIALPYGEHEVFDYVLHFDLNNHVANQIKLDLPFNDQKKWHTTQILDGEIYGLPRGENWETYFNYRIKYDCNSRKYELCNCVNHWLEYEEQSMTNKKFTTLAKVGNKLFAPPYSENPEFDVDMWFDGNRWYSEKTGIKGTSRKYYTHTVAKNGKIFCPPAGHDEDWDDMFVIDSNTCTWRLIKLGIGKESKKYFAGIENSKGKIYYIPRGGCVCEPQSTWKQFGDLAEILVVDTYTEKCYTIDISEFFYDNTTIEKYNSCVIKDDIIYALPYVESDSFQTVLVFDTIQEKVVNTFDLNDI
;
A
#
# COMPACT_ATOMS: atom_id res chain seq x y z
N MET A 1 4.30 15.39 30.47
CA MET A 1 4.17 14.40 29.41
C MET A 1 3.25 15.02 28.38
N THR A 2 3.82 15.63 27.37
CA THR A 2 3.07 16.14 26.21
C THR A 2 2.72 14.93 25.38
N THR A 3 1.46 14.52 25.40
CA THR A 3 0.93 13.54 24.45
C THR A 3 1.10 14.14 23.06
N CYS A 4 1.99 13.59 22.29
CA CYS A 4 2.03 13.86 20.86
C CYS A 4 0.67 13.43 20.31
N ASN A 5 -0.15 14.39 19.87
CA ASN A 5 -1.35 14.09 19.11
C ASN A 5 -0.86 13.56 17.77
N ILE A 6 -0.74 12.24 17.68
CA ILE A 6 -0.56 11.54 16.42
C ILE A 6 -1.86 11.81 15.67
N GLY A 7 -1.78 12.56 14.58
CA GLY A 7 -2.92 12.79 13.72
C GLY A 7 -3.54 11.44 13.35
N ALA A 8 -4.83 11.30 13.55
CA ALA A 8 -5.52 10.05 13.36
C ALA A 8 -5.72 9.81 11.87
N GLN A 9 -5.22 8.70 11.36
CA GLN A 9 -5.56 8.25 10.02
C GLN A 9 -7.07 8.01 9.95
N THR A 10 -7.80 8.86 9.21
CA THR A 10 -9.26 8.81 9.15
C THR A 10 -9.73 7.92 8.02
N PHE A 11 -9.01 7.91 6.89
CA PHE A 11 -9.41 7.25 5.67
C PHE A 11 -8.41 6.21 5.21
N SER A 12 -8.92 5.18 4.51
CA SER A 12 -8.14 4.18 3.80
C SER A 12 -7.58 4.74 2.47
N TYR A 13 -7.27 3.87 1.53
CA TYR A 13 -6.78 4.27 0.21
C TYR A 13 -7.94 4.71 -0.71
N PRO A 14 -7.79 5.81 -1.48
CA PRO A 14 -8.78 6.20 -2.48
C PRO A 14 -8.95 5.10 -3.53
N THR A 15 -10.20 4.89 -3.93
CA THR A 15 -10.59 3.86 -4.89
C THR A 15 -11.44 4.49 -5.99
N LEU A 16 -11.03 4.32 -7.25
CA LEU A 16 -11.79 4.79 -8.39
C LEU A 16 -12.88 3.78 -8.75
N GLY A 17 -14.14 4.20 -8.70
CA GLY A 17 -15.26 3.43 -9.21
C GLY A 17 -15.32 3.42 -10.74
N ASN A 18 -15.97 2.43 -11.33
CA ASN A 18 -16.16 2.38 -12.79
C ASN A 18 -17.05 3.51 -13.35
N ASN A 19 -17.81 4.17 -12.49
CA ASN A 19 -18.53 5.40 -12.80
C ASN A 19 -17.63 6.65 -12.85
N GLY A 20 -16.32 6.49 -12.58
CA GLY A 20 -15.34 7.58 -12.59
C GLY A 20 -15.39 8.48 -11.37
N VAL A 21 -16.09 8.08 -10.31
CA VAL A 21 -16.14 8.76 -9.01
C VAL A 21 -15.12 8.10 -8.08
N ILE A 22 -14.52 8.87 -7.20
CA ILE A 22 -13.54 8.39 -6.20
C ILE A 22 -14.24 8.18 -4.88
N TYR A 23 -14.00 7.03 -4.27
CA TYR A 23 -14.57 6.63 -2.98
C TYR A 23 -13.48 6.23 -2.00
N ILE A 24 -13.66 6.56 -0.73
CA ILE A 24 -12.72 6.23 0.33
C ILE A 24 -13.48 5.76 1.55
N ALA A 25 -13.20 4.53 1.99
CA ALA A 25 -13.78 4.02 3.23
C ALA A 25 -13.06 4.59 4.46
N PRO A 26 -13.72 4.67 5.61
CA PRO A 26 -13.08 5.06 6.83
C PRO A 26 -12.09 3.99 7.28
N PHE A 27 -10.94 4.43 7.75
CA PHE A 27 -9.98 3.58 8.45
C PHE A 27 -9.97 3.88 9.94
N GLY A 28 -9.71 5.13 10.31
CA GLY A 28 -9.83 5.66 11.68
C GLY A 28 -8.83 5.05 12.66
N LEU A 29 -7.87 5.84 13.14
CA LEU A 29 -6.98 5.44 14.24
C LEU A 29 -7.47 5.94 15.60
N SER A 30 -8.16 7.08 15.65
CA SER A 30 -8.59 7.69 16.92
C SER A 30 -10.03 8.14 16.94
N ASN A 31 -10.67 8.35 15.80
CA ASN A 31 -12.06 8.82 15.72
C ASN A 31 -12.94 7.84 14.97
N VAL A 32 -14.19 7.73 15.38
CA VAL A 32 -15.18 6.90 14.71
C VAL A 32 -15.71 7.66 13.50
N THR A 33 -15.03 7.52 12.35
CA THR A 33 -15.57 7.98 11.08
C THR A 33 -16.58 6.97 10.59
N ASP A 34 -17.82 7.41 10.37
CA ASP A 34 -18.99 6.58 10.02
C ASP A 34 -19.54 6.88 8.63
N TYR A 35 -18.68 7.31 7.71
CA TYR A 35 -19.07 7.60 6.34
C TYR A 35 -17.98 7.20 5.33
N ILE A 36 -18.43 6.87 4.11
CA ILE A 36 -17.57 6.83 2.92
C ILE A 36 -17.50 8.23 2.35
N LEU A 37 -16.28 8.74 2.11
CA LEU A 37 -16.08 9.97 1.36
C LEU A 37 -16.25 9.68 -0.13
N LYS A 38 -17.10 10.47 -0.81
CA LYS A 38 -17.35 10.41 -2.25
C LYS A 38 -16.89 11.71 -2.89
N PHE A 39 -15.99 11.62 -3.86
CA PHE A 39 -15.51 12.76 -4.64
C PHE A 39 -15.78 12.54 -6.13
N ASN A 40 -16.51 13.45 -6.75
CA ASN A 40 -16.80 13.42 -8.17
C ASN A 40 -15.85 14.34 -8.95
N PRO A 41 -14.89 13.79 -9.72
CA PRO A 41 -13.92 14.59 -10.48
C PRO A 41 -14.50 15.46 -11.58
N VAL A 42 -15.72 15.19 -12.06
CA VAL A 42 -16.33 15.95 -13.17
C VAL A 42 -16.79 17.33 -12.75
N ASN A 43 -17.36 17.43 -11.55
CA ASN A 43 -17.91 18.68 -11.02
C ASN A 43 -17.24 19.11 -9.70
N ASN A 44 -16.22 18.38 -9.28
CA ASN A 44 -15.50 18.61 -8.04
C ASN A 44 -16.37 18.55 -6.77
N ALA A 45 -17.51 17.87 -6.85
CA ALA A 45 -18.42 17.75 -5.71
C ALA A 45 -17.93 16.67 -4.74
N MET A 46 -17.94 17.02 -3.47
CA MET A 46 -17.70 16.08 -2.38
C MET A 46 -18.99 15.81 -1.61
N SER A 47 -19.16 14.61 -1.11
CA SER A 47 -20.29 14.22 -0.27
C SER A 47 -19.96 13.03 0.62
N LYS A 48 -20.80 12.81 1.64
CA LYS A 48 -20.67 11.70 2.60
C LYS A 48 -21.79 10.69 2.38
N ILE A 49 -21.41 9.41 2.33
CA ILE A 49 -22.37 8.28 2.34
C ILE A 49 -22.29 7.68 3.74
N GLN A 50 -23.35 7.83 4.53
CA GLN A 50 -23.39 7.33 5.91
C GLN A 50 -23.36 5.81 5.95
N ILE A 51 -22.59 5.25 6.88
CA ILE A 51 -22.42 3.81 7.08
C ILE A 51 -22.51 3.43 8.56
N LYS A 52 -22.70 2.14 8.82
CA LYS A 52 -22.63 1.58 10.17
C LYS A 52 -21.22 1.05 10.40
N VAL A 53 -20.60 1.45 11.50
CA VAL A 53 -19.25 1.05 11.90
C VAL A 53 -19.27 0.53 13.34
N ASN A 54 -18.29 -0.32 13.67
CA ASN A 54 -18.00 -0.66 15.06
C ASN A 54 -17.12 0.44 15.71
N GLU A 55 -16.85 0.31 17.01
CA GLU A 55 -16.03 1.28 17.76
C GLU A 55 -14.52 1.09 17.59
N PHE A 56 -14.07 0.06 16.86
CA PHE A 56 -12.66 -0.23 16.70
C PHE A 56 -12.04 0.65 15.60
N PRO A 57 -10.78 1.09 15.77
CA PRO A 57 -10.02 1.75 14.73
C PRO A 57 -9.61 0.77 13.62
N GLU A 58 -9.03 1.30 12.54
CA GLU A 58 -8.50 0.52 11.42
C GLU A 58 -9.55 -0.43 10.80
N LYS A 59 -10.66 0.15 10.34
CA LYS A 59 -11.86 -0.61 9.95
C LYS A 59 -11.67 -1.45 8.68
N TRP A 60 -11.41 -0.77 7.55
CA TRP A 60 -11.29 -1.38 6.23
C TRP A 60 -10.06 -0.90 5.50
N GLN A 61 -9.45 -1.79 4.73
CA GLN A 61 -8.29 -1.51 3.90
C GLN A 61 -8.69 -0.99 2.50
N LYS A 62 -7.77 -1.08 1.54
CA LYS A 62 -7.95 -0.62 0.16
C LYS A 62 -9.18 -1.22 -0.50
N GLY A 63 -9.98 -0.38 -1.17
CA GLY A 63 -11.13 -0.82 -1.96
C GLY A 63 -10.73 -1.56 -3.23
N ILE A 64 -11.57 -2.49 -3.63
CA ILE A 64 -11.41 -3.31 -4.84
C ILE A 64 -12.65 -3.13 -5.71
N THR A 65 -12.46 -2.53 -6.89
CA THR A 65 -13.56 -2.27 -7.82
C THR A 65 -13.81 -3.48 -8.70
N TYR A 66 -15.08 -3.92 -8.77
CA TYR A 66 -15.53 -4.96 -9.69
C TYR A 66 -16.93 -4.61 -10.19
N ARG A 67 -17.09 -4.41 -11.49
CA ARG A 67 -18.33 -3.90 -12.13
C ARG A 67 -18.76 -2.57 -11.51
N ASN A 68 -20.01 -2.44 -11.08
CA ASN A 68 -20.55 -1.27 -10.40
C ASN A 68 -20.34 -1.26 -8.87
N TYR A 69 -19.60 -2.23 -8.33
CA TYR A 69 -19.37 -2.36 -6.90
C TYR A 69 -17.94 -2.02 -6.51
N ILE A 70 -17.78 -1.48 -5.29
CA ILE A 70 -16.51 -1.41 -4.57
C ILE A 70 -16.64 -2.24 -3.30
N TYR A 71 -15.65 -3.09 -3.07
CA TYR A 71 -15.54 -3.95 -1.90
C TYR A 71 -14.36 -3.53 -1.06
N TRP A 72 -14.57 -3.30 0.24
CA TRP A 72 -13.50 -3.07 1.19
C TRP A 72 -13.40 -4.24 2.15
N LEU A 73 -12.21 -4.83 2.18
CA LEU A 73 -11.94 -5.96 3.06
C LEU A 73 -11.81 -5.50 4.52
N PRO A 74 -12.38 -6.24 5.46
CA PRO A 74 -12.29 -5.89 6.87
C PRO A 74 -10.86 -6.07 7.38
N TYR A 75 -10.39 -5.08 8.10
CA TYR A 75 -9.17 -5.16 8.88
C TYR A 75 -9.51 -5.46 10.35
N ASN A 76 -10.29 -4.60 11.01
CA ASN A 76 -10.83 -4.82 12.34
C ASN A 76 -12.37 -4.87 12.38
N GLU A 77 -13.04 -4.72 11.25
CA GLU A 77 -14.49 -4.87 11.15
C GLU A 77 -14.90 -6.34 10.98
N ASP A 78 -16.15 -6.64 11.32
CA ASP A 78 -16.72 -8.00 11.28
C ASP A 78 -17.34 -8.35 9.93
N ASN A 79 -17.22 -7.47 8.93
CA ASN A 79 -17.92 -7.58 7.65
C ASN A 79 -17.12 -6.95 6.50
N ILE A 80 -17.41 -7.43 5.28
CA ILE A 80 -16.98 -6.78 4.05
C ILE A 80 -17.96 -5.63 3.78
N LEU A 81 -17.43 -4.42 3.58
CA LEU A 81 -18.19 -3.26 3.17
C LEU A 81 -18.36 -3.28 1.65
N ILE A 82 -19.59 -3.09 1.18
CA ILE A 82 -19.96 -3.16 -0.24
C ILE A 82 -20.74 -1.89 -0.60
N LEU A 83 -20.25 -1.19 -1.60
CA LEU A 83 -20.91 -0.01 -2.16
C LEU A 83 -21.33 -0.29 -3.61
N ASP A 84 -22.59 -0.11 -3.93
CA ASP A 84 -23.05 0.03 -5.31
C ASP A 84 -22.81 1.47 -5.76
N THR A 85 -21.92 1.66 -6.74
CA THR A 85 -21.51 2.99 -7.23
C THR A 85 -22.53 3.66 -8.16
N GLU A 86 -23.57 2.96 -8.58
CA GLU A 86 -24.68 3.53 -9.38
C GLU A 86 -25.77 4.12 -8.50
N THR A 87 -26.06 3.46 -7.37
CA THR A 87 -27.17 3.84 -6.48
C THR A 87 -26.71 4.50 -5.18
N ASP A 88 -25.43 4.46 -4.86
CA ASP A 88 -24.84 4.80 -3.55
C ASP A 88 -25.37 3.92 -2.39
N GLU A 89 -25.97 2.77 -2.70
CA GLU A 89 -26.45 1.84 -1.69
C GLU A 89 -25.26 1.10 -1.03
N VAL A 90 -25.30 1.04 0.30
CA VAL A 90 -24.28 0.35 1.10
C VAL A 90 -24.87 -0.91 1.71
N THR A 91 -24.17 -2.01 1.53
CA THR A 91 -24.52 -3.31 2.12
C THR A 91 -23.30 -3.92 2.81
N TYR A 92 -23.53 -4.96 3.62
CA TYR A 92 -22.50 -5.61 4.41
C TYR A 92 -22.60 -7.13 4.26
N SER A 93 -21.48 -7.79 4.07
CA SER A 93 -21.41 -9.24 4.13
C SER A 93 -20.65 -9.67 5.39
N PRO A 94 -21.33 -10.30 6.36
CA PRO A 94 -20.71 -10.69 7.62
C PRO A 94 -19.70 -11.80 7.43
N LEU A 95 -18.69 -11.83 8.30
CA LEU A 95 -17.71 -12.91 8.39
C LEU A 95 -18.08 -13.86 9.55
N ASP A 96 -17.92 -15.17 9.32
CA ASP A 96 -18.07 -16.19 10.36
C ASP A 96 -16.92 -16.16 11.35
N LYS A 97 -15.70 -15.95 10.86
CA LYS A 97 -14.48 -15.87 11.66
C LYS A 97 -14.04 -14.43 11.72
N LYS A 98 -14.00 -13.91 12.91
CA LYS A 98 -13.65 -12.53 13.23
C LYS A 98 -12.24 -12.48 13.79
N GLY A 99 -11.60 -11.32 13.65
CA GLY A 99 -10.25 -11.10 14.12
C GLY A 99 -9.84 -9.64 14.01
N LYS A 100 -8.59 -9.36 14.34
CA LYS A 100 -8.00 -8.03 14.27
C LYS A 100 -6.81 -8.00 13.32
N GLY A 101 -6.83 -7.02 12.40
CA GLY A 101 -5.84 -6.95 11.32
C GLY A 101 -5.99 -8.10 10.33
N MET A 102 -7.21 -8.50 10.00
CA MET A 102 -7.49 -9.75 9.28
C MET A 102 -6.89 -9.79 7.87
N TYR A 103 -7.23 -8.81 7.05
CA TYR A 103 -6.85 -8.79 5.62
C TYR A 103 -6.31 -7.42 5.22
N ILE A 104 -5.23 -7.40 4.43
CA ILE A 104 -4.66 -6.16 3.86
C ILE A 104 -5.01 -6.02 2.39
N GLN A 105 -4.94 -7.12 1.64
CA GLN A 105 -5.06 -7.11 0.20
C GLN A 105 -5.92 -8.27 -0.29
N GLY A 106 -6.73 -8.01 -1.31
CA GLY A 106 -7.52 -9.04 -1.97
C GLY A 106 -7.29 -9.04 -3.49
N HIS A 107 -7.58 -10.17 -4.09
CA HIS A 107 -7.40 -10.41 -5.52
C HIS A 107 -8.68 -11.01 -6.12
N ILE A 108 -9.04 -10.53 -7.31
CA ILE A 108 -10.17 -11.08 -8.06
C ILE A 108 -9.67 -12.25 -8.90
N ASN A 109 -10.31 -13.42 -8.73
CA ASN A 109 -10.15 -14.60 -9.57
C ASN A 109 -11.52 -15.01 -10.13
N GLY A 110 -11.80 -14.59 -11.35
CA GLY A 110 -13.10 -14.82 -11.98
C GLY A 110 -14.25 -14.12 -11.24
N ARG A 111 -15.02 -14.88 -10.46
CA ARG A 111 -16.18 -14.39 -9.68
C ARG A 111 -15.93 -14.37 -8.18
N GLU A 112 -14.73 -14.64 -7.76
CA GLU A 112 -14.36 -14.62 -6.35
C GLU A 112 -13.36 -13.51 -6.08
N LEU A 113 -13.53 -12.83 -4.95
CA LEU A 113 -12.54 -12.00 -4.31
C LEU A 113 -11.87 -12.84 -3.22
N ILE A 114 -10.57 -13.04 -3.32
CA ILE A 114 -9.80 -13.90 -2.43
C ILE A 114 -8.75 -13.09 -1.70
N ALA A 115 -8.63 -13.27 -0.39
CA ALA A 115 -7.61 -12.62 0.43
C ALA A 115 -6.91 -13.62 1.36
N LEU A 116 -5.58 -13.56 1.38
CA LEU A 116 -4.79 -14.31 2.35
C LEU A 116 -4.84 -13.63 3.73
N PRO A 117 -4.76 -14.40 4.81
CA PRO A 117 -4.77 -13.86 6.16
C PRO A 117 -3.48 -13.08 6.44
N TYR A 118 -3.62 -11.92 7.04
CA TYR A 118 -2.49 -11.12 7.53
C TYR A 118 -2.29 -11.26 9.03
N GLY A 119 -3.32 -10.95 9.82
CA GLY A 119 -3.30 -11.07 11.27
C GLY A 119 -2.34 -10.06 11.92
N GLU A 120 -2.64 -8.75 11.86
CA GLU A 120 -1.73 -7.75 12.40
C GLU A 120 -1.68 -7.75 13.92
N HIS A 121 -2.84 -7.86 14.56
CA HIS A 121 -2.95 -7.69 16.02
C HIS A 121 -3.17 -9.02 16.74
N GLU A 122 -3.45 -10.08 15.99
CA GLU A 122 -3.60 -11.43 16.53
C GLU A 122 -3.30 -12.49 15.45
N VAL A 123 -3.14 -13.73 15.86
CA VAL A 123 -2.99 -14.87 14.94
C VAL A 123 -4.32 -15.11 14.22
N PHE A 124 -4.32 -14.94 12.91
CA PHE A 124 -5.49 -15.13 12.06
C PHE A 124 -5.12 -15.93 10.82
N ASP A 125 -5.71 -17.13 10.66
CA ASP A 125 -5.29 -18.16 9.69
C ASP A 125 -6.39 -18.54 8.68
N TYR A 126 -7.35 -17.64 8.41
CA TYR A 126 -8.44 -17.92 7.51
C TYR A 126 -8.30 -17.17 6.19
N VAL A 127 -8.23 -17.90 5.08
CA VAL A 127 -8.32 -17.35 3.72
C VAL A 127 -9.77 -16.97 3.45
N LEU A 128 -9.98 -15.77 2.98
CA LEU A 128 -11.30 -15.31 2.52
C LEU A 128 -11.53 -15.74 1.08
N HIS A 129 -12.67 -16.34 0.82
CA HIS A 129 -13.31 -16.50 -0.48
C HIS A 129 -14.64 -15.77 -0.47
N PHE A 130 -14.78 -14.75 -1.27
CA PHE A 130 -15.99 -13.95 -1.34
C PHE A 130 -16.61 -14.02 -2.74
N ASP A 131 -17.83 -14.56 -2.84
CA ASP A 131 -18.57 -14.61 -4.11
C ASP A 131 -19.11 -13.23 -4.48
N LEU A 132 -18.57 -12.67 -5.58
CA LEU A 132 -18.90 -11.35 -6.08
C LEU A 132 -20.30 -11.23 -6.71
N ASN A 133 -21.00 -12.35 -6.99
CA ASN A 133 -22.36 -12.30 -7.52
C ASN A 133 -23.42 -12.37 -6.41
N ASN A 134 -23.16 -13.21 -5.40
CA ASN A 134 -24.12 -13.46 -4.32
C ASN A 134 -23.80 -12.67 -3.05
N HIS A 135 -22.63 -12.00 -3.01
CA HIS A 135 -22.12 -11.25 -1.86
C HIS A 135 -22.01 -12.11 -0.59
N VAL A 136 -21.53 -13.35 -0.74
CA VAL A 136 -21.39 -14.30 0.36
C VAL A 136 -19.92 -14.59 0.63
N ALA A 137 -19.52 -14.42 1.90
CA ALA A 137 -18.18 -14.75 2.38
C ALA A 137 -18.10 -16.23 2.82
N ASN A 138 -17.00 -16.88 2.49
CA ASN A 138 -16.59 -18.17 3.00
C ASN A 138 -15.14 -18.08 3.47
N GLN A 139 -14.82 -18.57 4.65
CA GLN A 139 -13.50 -18.51 5.25
C GLN A 139 -12.93 -19.91 5.46
N ILE A 140 -11.77 -20.18 4.86
CA ILE A 140 -11.12 -21.48 4.89
C ILE A 140 -9.89 -21.40 5.81
N LYS A 141 -9.88 -22.22 6.85
CA LYS A 141 -8.73 -22.29 7.77
C LYS A 141 -7.53 -22.94 7.08
N LEU A 142 -6.38 -22.28 7.21
CA LEU A 142 -5.09 -22.87 6.87
C LEU A 142 -4.57 -23.64 8.10
N ASP A 143 -4.05 -24.84 7.87
CA ASP A 143 -3.36 -25.62 8.90
C ASP A 143 -1.87 -25.28 8.85
N LEU A 144 -1.52 -24.17 9.51
CA LEU A 144 -0.17 -23.62 9.50
C LEU A 144 0.68 -24.22 10.61
N PRO A 145 1.95 -24.55 10.35
CA PRO A 145 2.86 -25.12 11.35
C PRO A 145 3.44 -24.05 12.31
N PHE A 146 2.90 -22.83 12.31
CA PHE A 146 3.38 -21.71 13.11
C PHE A 146 2.22 -20.81 13.52
N ASN A 147 2.43 -20.00 14.54
CA ASN A 147 1.45 -19.04 15.10
C ASN A 147 1.94 -17.60 14.98
N ASP A 148 2.39 -17.20 13.79
CA ASP A 148 2.90 -15.86 13.56
C ASP A 148 1.81 -14.87 13.20
N GLN A 149 2.03 -13.60 13.57
CA GLN A 149 1.28 -12.44 13.12
C GLN A 149 1.96 -11.82 11.89
N LYS A 150 1.21 -10.96 11.16
CA LYS A 150 1.71 -10.19 10.02
C LYS A 150 2.43 -11.04 8.97
N LYS A 151 1.86 -12.19 8.65
CA LYS A 151 2.50 -13.24 7.84
C LYS A 151 2.85 -12.75 6.42
N TRP A 152 1.83 -12.39 5.64
CA TRP A 152 1.95 -12.01 4.22
C TRP A 152 1.33 -10.65 3.97
N HIS A 153 2.12 -9.61 4.16
CA HIS A 153 1.67 -8.23 3.94
C HIS A 153 1.42 -7.94 2.46
N THR A 154 2.28 -8.45 1.60
CA THR A 154 2.18 -8.27 0.16
C THR A 154 1.88 -9.59 -0.52
N THR A 155 0.88 -9.56 -1.38
CA THR A 155 0.45 -10.72 -2.17
C THR A 155 0.22 -10.32 -3.62
N GLN A 156 0.33 -11.28 -4.55
CA GLN A 156 -0.04 -11.08 -5.95
C GLN A 156 -0.68 -12.34 -6.51
N ILE A 157 -1.64 -12.15 -7.42
CA ILE A 157 -2.26 -13.25 -8.15
C ILE A 157 -1.62 -13.42 -9.53
N LEU A 158 -1.28 -14.68 -9.85
CA LEU A 158 -0.71 -15.08 -11.12
C LEU A 158 -1.33 -16.43 -11.52
N ASP A 159 -2.01 -16.48 -12.67
CA ASP A 159 -2.62 -17.70 -13.25
C ASP A 159 -3.53 -18.49 -12.28
N GLY A 160 -4.31 -17.78 -11.47
CA GLY A 160 -5.21 -18.37 -10.49
C GLY A 160 -4.54 -18.83 -9.19
N GLU A 161 -3.28 -18.52 -8.99
CA GLU A 161 -2.53 -18.75 -7.77
C GLU A 161 -2.15 -17.44 -7.07
N ILE A 162 -2.31 -17.34 -5.76
CA ILE A 162 -1.89 -16.19 -4.97
C ILE A 162 -0.56 -16.51 -4.31
N TYR A 163 0.41 -15.64 -4.53
CA TYR A 163 1.74 -15.69 -3.94
C TYR A 163 1.86 -14.64 -2.85
N GLY A 164 2.30 -15.04 -1.66
CA GLY A 164 2.59 -14.15 -0.54
C GLY A 164 4.02 -14.31 -0.07
N LEU A 165 4.72 -13.19 0.14
CA LEU A 165 6.08 -13.17 0.65
C LEU A 165 6.11 -12.94 2.17
N PRO A 166 7.12 -13.48 2.88
CA PRO A 166 7.21 -13.36 4.31
C PRO A 166 7.47 -11.91 4.73
N ARG A 167 6.66 -11.45 5.68
CA ARG A 167 6.93 -10.21 6.40
C ARG A 167 7.30 -10.49 7.85
N GLY A 168 6.34 -10.96 8.65
CA GLY A 168 6.49 -11.26 10.07
C GLY A 168 6.93 -10.07 10.93
N GLU A 169 6.52 -10.06 12.16
CA GLU A 169 7.03 -9.10 13.17
C GLU A 169 7.42 -9.78 14.48
N ASN A 170 7.43 -11.08 14.51
CA ASN A 170 7.84 -11.81 15.72
C ASN A 170 9.38 -11.82 15.81
N TRP A 171 9.92 -11.14 16.80
CA TRP A 171 11.36 -11.04 17.06
C TRP A 171 11.99 -12.37 17.51
N GLU A 172 11.17 -13.33 17.95
CA GLU A 172 11.65 -14.63 18.42
C GLU A 172 11.73 -15.67 17.29
N THR A 173 10.85 -15.60 16.30
CA THR A 173 10.68 -16.66 15.29
C THR A 173 11.15 -16.30 13.89
N TYR A 174 11.32 -15.01 13.57
CA TYR A 174 11.74 -14.54 12.23
C TYR A 174 11.01 -15.22 11.08
N PHE A 175 9.77 -14.82 10.84
CA PHE A 175 8.91 -15.44 9.85
C PHE A 175 9.55 -15.51 8.45
N ASN A 176 9.77 -16.73 7.94
CA ASN A 176 10.48 -16.99 6.69
C ASN A 176 9.67 -17.79 5.66
N TYR A 177 8.37 -17.94 5.84
CA TYR A 177 7.55 -18.75 4.93
C TYR A 177 6.85 -17.90 3.89
N ARG A 178 7.13 -18.15 2.59
CA ARG A 178 6.27 -17.73 1.51
C ARG A 178 5.14 -18.74 1.34
N ILE A 179 4.00 -18.25 0.82
CA ILE A 179 2.85 -19.08 0.48
C ILE A 179 2.57 -19.02 -1.01
N LYS A 180 2.14 -20.13 -1.58
CA LYS A 180 1.48 -20.26 -2.86
C LYS A 180 0.11 -20.85 -2.60
N TYR A 181 -0.97 -20.14 -2.93
CA TYR A 181 -2.34 -20.57 -2.70
C TYR A 181 -3.07 -20.71 -4.03
N ASP A 182 -3.51 -21.92 -4.39
CA ASP A 182 -4.32 -22.20 -5.58
C ASP A 182 -5.78 -21.84 -5.29
N CYS A 183 -6.28 -20.82 -5.99
CA CYS A 183 -7.62 -20.28 -5.81
C CYS A 183 -8.73 -21.28 -6.18
N ASN A 184 -8.48 -22.19 -7.12
CA ASN A 184 -9.48 -23.13 -7.61
C ASN A 184 -9.56 -24.39 -6.75
N SER A 185 -8.41 -25.02 -6.48
CA SER A 185 -8.35 -26.22 -5.64
C SER A 185 -8.43 -25.92 -4.15
N ARG A 186 -8.23 -24.66 -3.75
CA ARG A 186 -8.17 -24.19 -2.37
C ARG A 186 -7.07 -24.86 -1.54
N LYS A 187 -6.02 -25.31 -2.22
CA LYS A 187 -4.82 -25.88 -1.61
C LYS A 187 -3.70 -24.84 -1.54
N TYR A 188 -2.76 -25.07 -0.66
CA TYR A 188 -1.61 -24.21 -0.52
C TYR A 188 -0.33 -25.00 -0.34
N GLU A 189 0.78 -24.35 -0.69
CA GLU A 189 2.14 -24.80 -0.46
C GLU A 189 2.89 -23.74 0.35
N LEU A 190 3.57 -24.18 1.38
CA LEU A 190 4.47 -23.35 2.17
C LEU A 190 5.91 -23.68 1.81
N CYS A 191 6.70 -22.67 1.52
CA CYS A 191 8.12 -22.83 1.31
C CYS A 191 8.90 -21.98 2.31
N ASN A 192 9.73 -22.63 3.09
CA ASN A 192 10.65 -21.92 3.97
C ASN A 192 11.76 -21.30 3.13
N CYS A 193 11.82 -19.97 3.12
CA CYS A 193 12.77 -19.21 2.33
C CYS A 193 14.18 -19.19 2.92
N VAL A 194 14.42 -19.74 4.12
CA VAL A 194 15.77 -19.84 4.69
C VAL A 194 16.71 -20.53 3.70
N ASN A 195 16.26 -21.55 2.98
CA ASN A 195 17.05 -22.23 1.96
C ASN A 195 17.48 -21.34 0.78
N HIS A 196 16.78 -20.24 0.51
CA HIS A 196 17.18 -19.24 -0.49
C HIS A 196 18.21 -18.25 0.07
N TRP A 197 18.38 -18.23 1.41
CA TRP A 197 19.28 -17.32 2.12
C TRP A 197 20.38 -18.04 2.87
N LEU A 198 20.59 -19.37 2.61
CA LEU A 198 21.61 -20.19 3.30
C LEU A 198 23.03 -19.60 3.18
N GLU A 199 23.33 -18.90 2.10
CA GLU A 199 24.59 -18.14 1.97
C GLU A 199 24.56 -16.83 2.79
N TYR A 200 23.41 -16.50 3.41
CA TYR A 200 23.12 -15.23 4.07
C TYR A 200 22.38 -15.44 5.38
N GLU A 201 22.94 -16.27 6.26
CA GLU A 201 22.28 -16.65 7.53
C GLU A 201 21.78 -15.45 8.33
N GLU A 202 22.54 -14.35 8.34
CA GLU A 202 22.16 -13.08 8.98
C GLU A 202 20.88 -12.46 8.39
N GLN A 203 20.57 -12.72 7.12
CA GLN A 203 19.40 -12.20 6.42
C GLN A 203 18.11 -12.92 6.82
N SER A 204 18.19 -14.17 7.29
CA SER A 204 17.04 -14.92 7.80
C SER A 204 16.55 -14.37 9.13
N MET A 205 17.45 -13.81 9.95
CA MET A 205 17.19 -13.27 11.27
C MET A 205 16.73 -11.81 11.23
N THR A 206 15.79 -11.48 10.35
CA THR A 206 15.25 -10.14 10.27
C THR A 206 13.73 -10.15 10.06
N ASN A 207 13.08 -9.10 10.54
CA ASN A 207 11.64 -8.89 10.39
C ASN A 207 11.33 -7.95 9.22
N LYS A 208 10.07 -7.96 8.81
CA LYS A 208 9.53 -7.07 7.78
C LYS A 208 10.33 -7.10 6.48
N LYS A 209 10.69 -8.30 6.00
CA LYS A 209 11.58 -8.49 4.85
C LYS A 209 11.07 -7.84 3.57
N PHE A 210 9.77 -8.02 3.28
CA PHE A 210 9.13 -7.50 2.07
C PHE A 210 7.78 -6.86 2.41
N THR A 211 7.49 -5.72 1.81
CA THR A 211 6.21 -5.01 1.92
C THR A 211 5.51 -4.83 0.59
N THR A 212 6.23 -5.06 -0.50
CA THR A 212 5.68 -4.88 -1.84
C THR A 212 6.09 -6.05 -2.75
N LEU A 213 5.18 -6.41 -3.66
CA LEU A 213 5.37 -7.47 -4.65
C LEU A 213 4.78 -6.99 -5.97
N ALA A 214 5.64 -6.64 -6.92
CA ALA A 214 5.24 -6.18 -8.23
C ALA A 214 4.98 -7.36 -9.16
N LYS A 215 3.95 -7.25 -10.03
CA LYS A 215 3.64 -8.22 -11.07
C LYS A 215 3.84 -7.60 -12.45
N VAL A 216 4.63 -8.26 -13.31
CA VAL A 216 4.78 -7.90 -14.72
C VAL A 216 4.69 -9.17 -15.58
N GLY A 217 3.59 -9.29 -16.35
CA GLY A 217 3.31 -10.51 -17.09
C GLY A 217 3.17 -11.71 -16.13
N ASN A 218 3.98 -12.74 -16.35
CA ASN A 218 4.05 -13.93 -15.51
C ASN A 218 5.18 -13.89 -14.46
N LYS A 219 5.76 -12.74 -14.20
CA LYS A 219 6.86 -12.56 -13.25
C LYS A 219 6.42 -11.74 -12.04
N LEU A 220 7.09 -12.01 -10.90
CA LEU A 220 6.89 -11.26 -9.66
C LEU A 220 8.24 -10.75 -9.16
N PHE A 221 8.25 -9.54 -8.58
CA PHE A 221 9.47 -8.87 -8.09
C PHE A 221 9.22 -8.21 -6.74
N ALA A 222 10.11 -8.42 -5.80
CA ALA A 222 10.08 -7.82 -4.47
C ALA A 222 11.42 -7.19 -4.11
N PRO A 223 11.50 -5.85 -4.04
CA PRO A 223 12.69 -5.15 -3.57
C PRO A 223 12.88 -5.36 -2.06
N PRO A 224 14.11 -5.20 -1.53
CA PRO A 224 14.37 -5.30 -0.11
C PRO A 224 13.68 -4.18 0.67
N TYR A 225 13.07 -4.53 1.81
CA TYR A 225 12.45 -3.54 2.69
C TYR A 225 13.10 -3.53 4.07
N SER A 226 12.80 -4.47 4.90
CA SER A 226 13.25 -4.75 6.27
C SER A 226 13.49 -3.58 7.24
N GLU A 227 13.32 -3.82 8.52
CA GLU A 227 13.78 -2.92 9.60
C GLU A 227 15.27 -3.04 9.87
N ASN A 228 15.89 -4.16 9.47
CA ASN A 228 17.33 -4.33 9.56
C ASN A 228 18.02 -3.60 8.38
N PRO A 229 18.85 -2.59 8.65
CA PRO A 229 19.57 -1.87 7.59
C PRO A 229 20.52 -2.74 6.77
N GLU A 230 20.97 -3.87 7.31
CA GLU A 230 21.84 -4.82 6.63
C GLU A 230 21.08 -5.79 5.70
N PHE A 231 19.74 -5.84 5.77
CA PHE A 231 18.94 -6.66 4.85
C PHE A 231 19.00 -6.08 3.43
N ASP A 232 19.62 -6.80 2.52
CA ASP A 232 19.90 -6.35 1.15
C ASP A 232 19.50 -7.37 0.08
N VAL A 233 18.58 -8.28 0.41
CA VAL A 233 18.12 -9.33 -0.51
C VAL A 233 16.85 -8.88 -1.24
N ASP A 234 16.85 -8.92 -2.58
CA ASP A 234 15.65 -8.91 -3.38
C ASP A 234 15.13 -10.34 -3.64
N MET A 235 13.90 -10.46 -4.09
CA MET A 235 13.34 -11.73 -4.56
C MET A 235 12.57 -11.54 -5.84
N TRP A 236 12.68 -12.50 -6.75
CA TRP A 236 11.89 -12.51 -7.96
C TRP A 236 11.52 -13.92 -8.42
N PHE A 237 10.39 -14.01 -9.13
CA PHE A 237 9.84 -15.23 -9.69
C PHE A 237 9.76 -15.08 -11.21
N ASP A 238 10.31 -16.00 -11.97
CA ASP A 238 10.38 -15.93 -13.42
C ASP A 238 9.17 -16.56 -14.16
N GLY A 239 8.17 -16.98 -13.40
CA GLY A 239 7.02 -17.76 -13.87
C GLY A 239 7.17 -19.26 -13.63
N ASN A 240 8.35 -19.73 -13.18
CA ASN A 240 8.63 -21.14 -12.94
C ASN A 240 9.25 -21.35 -11.54
N ARG A 241 10.26 -20.55 -11.20
CA ARG A 241 10.98 -20.67 -9.93
C ARG A 241 11.32 -19.32 -9.32
N TRP A 242 11.58 -19.34 -8.01
CA TRP A 242 12.03 -18.18 -7.26
C TRP A 242 13.55 -18.07 -7.26
N TYR A 243 14.01 -16.84 -7.30
CA TYR A 243 15.41 -16.44 -7.18
C TYR A 243 15.53 -15.38 -6.10
N SER A 244 16.74 -15.21 -5.58
CA SER A 244 17.10 -14.13 -4.69
C SER A 244 18.55 -13.73 -4.93
N GLU A 245 18.82 -12.43 -4.83
CA GLU A 245 20.17 -11.89 -4.99
C GLU A 245 20.44 -10.83 -3.93
N LYS A 246 21.72 -10.66 -3.58
CA LYS A 246 22.15 -9.52 -2.78
C LYS A 246 22.22 -8.28 -3.66
N THR A 247 21.55 -7.24 -3.22
CA THR A 247 21.59 -5.94 -3.90
C THR A 247 22.79 -5.08 -3.47
N GLY A 248 23.43 -5.42 -2.34
CA GLY A 248 24.49 -4.61 -1.74
C GLY A 248 23.98 -3.30 -1.11
N ILE A 249 22.68 -3.09 -1.11
CA ILE A 249 22.03 -1.88 -0.57
C ILE A 249 21.91 -2.01 0.94
N LYS A 250 22.80 -1.33 1.66
CA LYS A 250 22.91 -1.39 3.11
C LYS A 250 22.87 0.01 3.72
N GLY A 251 22.79 0.06 5.06
CA GLY A 251 22.93 1.30 5.82
C GLY A 251 21.65 2.09 6.05
N THR A 252 20.50 1.65 5.51
CA THR A 252 19.19 2.24 5.83
C THR A 252 18.14 1.15 6.04
N SER A 253 17.23 1.38 6.98
CA SER A 253 16.08 0.53 7.23
C SER A 253 14.91 0.92 6.32
N ARG A 254 13.98 -0.03 6.09
CA ARG A 254 12.72 0.19 5.34
C ARG A 254 12.92 0.87 3.98
N LYS A 255 13.84 0.34 3.19
CA LYS A 255 14.36 0.94 1.94
C LYS A 255 13.27 1.28 0.93
N TYR A 256 12.46 0.29 0.52
CA TYR A 256 11.45 0.42 -0.53
C TYR A 256 10.10 -0.10 -0.04
N TYR A 257 9.18 0.79 0.24
CA TYR A 257 7.86 0.44 0.77
C TYR A 257 6.85 0.07 -0.33
N THR A 258 6.96 0.70 -1.48
CA THR A 258 6.02 0.57 -2.60
C THR A 258 6.74 0.47 -3.94
N HIS A 259 5.96 0.20 -4.97
CA HIS A 259 6.44 0.18 -6.35
C HIS A 259 5.38 0.76 -7.29
N THR A 260 5.82 1.13 -8.49
CA THR A 260 4.98 1.42 -9.64
C THR A 260 5.46 0.61 -10.83
N VAL A 261 4.56 -0.17 -11.42
CA VAL A 261 4.84 -0.89 -12.66
C VAL A 261 4.49 0.02 -13.82
N ALA A 262 5.51 0.38 -14.60
CA ALA A 262 5.34 1.18 -15.80
C ALA A 262 4.86 0.35 -17.00
N LYS A 263 4.19 0.98 -17.94
CA LYS A 263 3.67 0.35 -19.17
C LYS A 263 4.75 -0.31 -20.02
N ASN A 264 5.99 0.16 -19.90
CA ASN A 264 7.15 -0.43 -20.60
C ASN A 264 7.74 -1.66 -19.88
N GLY A 265 7.12 -2.13 -18.80
CA GLY A 265 7.54 -3.31 -18.04
C GLY A 265 8.65 -3.05 -17.02
N LYS A 266 9.10 -1.82 -16.84
CA LYS A 266 10.01 -1.47 -15.75
C LYS A 266 9.23 -1.26 -14.45
N ILE A 267 9.89 -1.56 -13.33
CA ILE A 267 9.34 -1.38 -12.00
C ILE A 267 10.18 -0.33 -11.28
N PHE A 268 9.53 0.72 -10.81
CA PHE A 268 10.18 1.82 -10.10
C PHE A 268 9.77 1.77 -8.63
N CYS A 269 10.75 1.68 -7.73
CA CYS A 269 10.56 1.66 -6.29
C CYS A 269 11.17 2.92 -5.70
N PRO A 270 10.37 3.90 -5.26
CA PRO A 270 10.88 5.15 -4.71
C PRO A 270 11.50 4.91 -3.34
N PRO A 271 12.45 5.75 -2.91
CA PRO A 271 13.04 5.65 -1.59
C PRO A 271 11.98 5.94 -0.53
N ALA A 272 11.82 5.00 0.40
CA ALA A 272 10.94 5.16 1.55
C ALA A 272 11.71 5.35 2.86
N GLY A 273 12.96 4.95 2.93
CA GLY A 273 13.86 4.88 4.07
C GLY A 273 13.43 5.62 5.34
N HIS A 274 13.68 5.00 6.48
CA HIS A 274 13.49 5.67 7.78
C HIS A 274 14.66 6.59 8.13
N ASP A 275 15.82 6.26 7.59
CA ASP A 275 17.05 6.98 7.83
C ASP A 275 17.25 8.08 6.78
N GLU A 276 17.79 9.18 7.20
CA GLU A 276 17.69 10.50 6.62
C GLU A 276 18.24 10.69 5.20
N ASP A 277 19.20 9.90 4.79
CA ASP A 277 20.00 10.17 3.58
C ASP A 277 19.66 9.24 2.39
N TRP A 278 18.59 8.45 2.49
CA TRP A 278 18.24 7.53 1.44
C TRP A 278 17.47 8.20 0.30
N ASP A 279 18.13 8.40 -0.83
CA ASP A 279 17.55 9.03 -2.02
C ASP A 279 17.76 8.24 -3.32
N ASP A 280 18.02 6.92 -3.20
CA ASP A 280 18.20 6.05 -4.35
C ASP A 280 16.87 5.39 -4.73
N MET A 281 16.45 5.57 -5.96
CA MET A 281 15.34 4.81 -6.54
C MET A 281 15.85 3.45 -7.04
N PHE A 282 15.15 2.38 -6.69
CA PHE A 282 15.45 1.04 -7.19
C PHE A 282 14.61 0.77 -8.44
N VAL A 283 15.27 0.51 -9.54
CA VAL A 283 14.61 0.26 -10.83
C VAL A 283 14.92 -1.15 -11.29
N ILE A 284 13.86 -1.92 -11.57
CA ILE A 284 13.96 -3.29 -12.08
C ILE A 284 13.48 -3.29 -13.54
N ASP A 285 14.26 -3.90 -14.40
CA ASP A 285 13.83 -4.26 -15.77
C ASP A 285 13.30 -5.70 -15.76
N SER A 286 11.98 -5.85 -15.92
CA SER A 286 11.34 -7.17 -15.86
C SER A 286 11.70 -8.08 -17.02
N ASN A 287 12.19 -7.55 -18.15
CA ASN A 287 12.59 -8.35 -19.30
C ASN A 287 13.90 -9.07 -19.04
N THR A 288 14.88 -8.35 -18.49
CA THR A 288 16.21 -8.87 -18.20
C THR A 288 16.35 -9.42 -16.78
N CYS A 289 15.39 -9.14 -15.90
CA CYS A 289 15.44 -9.43 -14.45
C CYS A 289 16.67 -8.81 -13.79
N THR A 290 17.10 -7.65 -14.25
CA THR A 290 18.22 -6.90 -13.68
C THR A 290 17.71 -5.65 -13.00
N TRP A 291 18.45 -5.15 -12.03
CA TRP A 291 18.12 -3.93 -11.33
C TRP A 291 19.28 -2.93 -11.35
N ARG A 292 18.98 -1.68 -11.03
CA ARG A 292 19.93 -0.60 -10.83
C ARG A 292 19.38 0.47 -9.90
N LEU A 293 20.25 1.34 -9.42
CA LEU A 293 19.90 2.50 -8.64
C LEU A 293 19.97 3.77 -9.47
N ILE A 294 19.02 4.67 -9.23
CA ILE A 294 19.04 6.04 -9.76
C ILE A 294 19.11 6.98 -8.57
N LYS A 295 20.20 7.75 -8.49
CA LYS A 295 20.35 8.80 -7.48
C LYS A 295 19.41 9.96 -7.81
N LEU A 296 18.54 10.33 -6.88
CA LEU A 296 17.52 11.36 -7.13
C LEU A 296 17.98 12.76 -6.78
N GLY A 297 18.90 12.91 -5.80
CA GLY A 297 19.34 14.21 -5.31
C GLY A 297 18.26 14.99 -4.54
N ILE A 298 17.23 14.28 -4.06
CA ILE A 298 16.15 14.84 -3.27
C ILE A 298 16.51 14.79 -1.79
N GLY A 299 16.59 15.90 -1.12
CA GLY A 299 16.87 16.08 0.30
C GLY A 299 16.89 14.89 1.27
N LYS A 300 17.18 15.16 2.51
CA LYS A 300 17.45 14.20 3.58
C LYS A 300 16.21 13.84 4.42
N GLU A 301 15.09 13.53 3.78
CA GLU A 301 13.83 13.27 4.49
C GLU A 301 13.51 11.76 4.56
N SER A 302 12.90 11.33 5.67
CA SER A 302 12.40 9.97 5.79
C SER A 302 11.01 9.82 5.16
N LYS A 303 10.64 8.57 4.77
CA LYS A 303 9.31 8.21 4.26
C LYS A 303 8.80 9.14 3.15
N LYS A 304 9.66 9.48 2.21
CA LYS A 304 9.39 10.49 1.20
C LYS A 304 8.14 10.21 0.36
N TYR A 305 8.06 9.02 -0.23
CA TYR A 305 7.02 8.69 -1.21
C TYR A 305 6.47 7.29 -0.98
N PHE A 306 5.13 7.17 -0.96
CA PHE A 306 4.45 5.87 -0.76
C PHE A 306 3.56 5.47 -1.92
N ALA A 307 3.17 6.38 -2.78
CA ALA A 307 2.35 6.07 -3.93
C ALA A 307 2.84 6.80 -5.16
N GLY A 308 2.96 6.06 -6.25
CA GLY A 308 3.24 6.60 -7.56
C GLY A 308 2.25 6.09 -8.59
N ILE A 309 1.95 6.91 -9.57
CA ILE A 309 1.01 6.57 -10.63
C ILE A 309 1.51 7.07 -11.97
N GLU A 310 1.42 6.21 -13.00
CA GLU A 310 1.89 6.54 -14.34
C GLU A 310 0.78 7.21 -15.16
N ASN A 311 1.10 8.32 -15.81
CA ASN A 311 0.20 9.02 -16.71
C ASN A 311 0.16 8.40 -18.13
N SER A 312 -0.63 9.01 -19.04
CA SER A 312 -0.74 8.53 -20.44
C SER A 312 0.56 8.72 -21.24
N LYS A 313 1.47 9.59 -20.80
CA LYS A 313 2.74 9.91 -21.48
C LYS A 313 3.93 9.09 -20.99
N GLY A 314 3.73 8.15 -20.06
CA GLY A 314 4.81 7.33 -19.51
C GLY A 314 5.65 8.04 -18.47
N LYS A 315 5.09 8.99 -17.75
CA LYS A 315 5.71 9.60 -16.57
C LYS A 315 5.02 9.12 -15.31
N ILE A 316 5.80 8.72 -14.31
CA ILE A 316 5.31 8.37 -12.98
C ILE A 316 5.42 9.61 -12.09
N TYR A 317 4.38 9.88 -11.36
CA TYR A 317 4.30 10.94 -10.37
C TYR A 317 4.16 10.33 -8.98
N TYR A 318 5.13 10.56 -8.12
CA TYR A 318 5.10 10.16 -6.72
C TYR A 318 4.69 11.36 -5.86
N ILE A 319 3.56 11.22 -5.18
CA ILE A 319 3.00 12.28 -4.35
C ILE A 319 3.69 12.29 -2.98
N PRO A 320 4.03 13.47 -2.43
CA PRO A 320 4.78 13.58 -1.19
C PRO A 320 3.98 13.04 0.00
N ARG A 321 4.60 12.21 0.80
CA ARG A 321 4.06 11.79 2.08
C ARG A 321 4.69 12.58 3.23
N GLY A 322 6.00 12.64 3.30
CA GLY A 322 6.77 13.19 4.42
C GLY A 322 6.93 12.22 5.59
N GLY A 323 7.76 12.57 6.53
CA GLY A 323 8.14 11.73 7.66
C GLY A 323 7.02 11.47 8.66
N CYS A 324 7.18 10.43 9.48
CA CYS A 324 6.30 10.09 10.58
C CYS A 324 6.98 10.32 11.93
N VAL A 325 6.27 10.92 12.89
CA VAL A 325 6.73 11.12 14.28
C VAL A 325 6.30 9.95 15.19
N CYS A 326 6.07 8.77 14.65
CA CYS A 326 5.47 7.65 15.40
C CYS A 326 6.37 6.98 16.44
N GLU A 327 7.58 7.47 16.72
CA GLU A 327 8.41 6.92 17.79
C GLU A 327 8.89 8.00 18.77
N PRO A 328 8.75 7.78 20.10
CA PRO A 328 9.05 8.76 21.14
C PRO A 328 10.54 8.91 21.44
N GLN A 329 11.43 8.63 20.50
CA GLN A 329 12.86 8.72 20.76
C GLN A 329 13.45 10.04 20.27
N SER A 330 13.91 10.78 21.20
CA SER A 330 14.49 12.10 21.33
C SER A 330 15.62 12.50 20.33
N THR A 331 15.80 11.81 19.23
CA THR A 331 16.85 12.10 18.24
C THR A 331 16.33 12.44 16.84
N TRP A 332 15.01 12.42 16.63
CA TRP A 332 14.42 12.75 15.36
C TRP A 332 14.42 14.28 15.19
N LYS A 333 15.30 14.76 14.35
CA LYS A 333 15.17 16.14 13.83
C LYS A 333 13.79 16.26 13.22
N GLN A 334 13.14 17.41 13.40
CA GLN A 334 11.96 17.78 12.62
C GLN A 334 12.38 17.68 11.16
N PHE A 335 11.98 16.57 10.51
CA PHE A 335 12.22 16.41 9.09
C PHE A 335 11.22 17.29 8.38
N GLY A 336 11.81 18.13 7.54
CA GLY A 336 11.11 19.18 6.86
C GLY A 336 10.01 18.68 5.93
N ASP A 337 9.33 19.48 5.55
CA ASP A 337 8.21 19.80 4.70
C ASP A 337 8.35 19.25 3.29
N LEU A 338 8.38 17.91 3.11
CA LEU A 338 8.35 17.38 1.75
C LEU A 338 7.08 17.87 1.04
N ALA A 339 7.26 18.85 0.20
CA ALA A 339 6.21 19.47 -0.60
C ALA A 339 6.54 19.39 -2.11
N GLU A 340 7.25 18.35 -2.49
CA GLU A 340 7.66 18.13 -3.88
C GLU A 340 7.08 16.83 -4.43
N ILE A 341 6.45 16.90 -5.60
CA ILE A 341 6.10 15.73 -6.39
C ILE A 341 7.35 15.26 -7.13
N LEU A 342 7.75 14.00 -6.94
CA LEU A 342 8.82 13.39 -7.72
C LEU A 342 8.26 12.87 -9.04
N VAL A 343 8.85 13.30 -10.15
CA VAL A 343 8.49 12.86 -11.50
C VAL A 343 9.59 12.00 -12.08
N VAL A 344 9.20 10.87 -12.66
CA VAL A 344 10.10 9.93 -13.34
C VAL A 344 9.60 9.67 -14.75
N ASP A 345 10.38 10.01 -15.74
CA ASP A 345 10.14 9.60 -17.13
C ASP A 345 10.57 8.13 -17.28
N THR A 346 9.62 7.23 -17.55
CA THR A 346 9.87 5.78 -17.55
C THR A 346 10.72 5.30 -18.72
N TYR A 347 10.83 6.07 -19.78
CA TYR A 347 11.63 5.74 -20.97
C TYR A 347 13.07 6.24 -20.86
N THR A 348 13.25 7.50 -20.45
CA THR A 348 14.57 8.12 -20.32
C THR A 348 15.18 7.96 -18.93
N GLU A 349 14.36 7.60 -17.93
CA GLU A 349 14.70 7.48 -16.51
C GLU A 349 15.22 8.78 -15.88
N LYS A 350 14.96 9.89 -16.51
CA LYS A 350 15.23 11.19 -15.92
C LYS A 350 14.23 11.47 -14.80
N CYS A 351 14.76 11.95 -13.70
CA CYS A 351 13.98 12.32 -12.52
C CYS A 351 14.12 13.82 -12.26
N TYR A 352 13.05 14.43 -11.78
CA TYR A 352 13.01 15.80 -11.31
C TYR A 352 11.87 15.99 -10.31
N THR A 353 11.86 17.08 -9.59
CA THR A 353 10.80 17.42 -8.64
C THR A 353 10.00 18.63 -9.08
N ILE A 354 8.75 18.68 -8.65
CA ILE A 354 7.85 19.83 -8.83
C ILE A 354 7.46 20.31 -7.43
N ASP A 355 7.87 21.54 -7.10
CA ASP A 355 7.51 22.17 -5.84
C ASP A 355 6.02 22.53 -5.83
N ILE A 356 5.31 22.09 -4.80
CA ILE A 356 3.89 22.36 -4.56
C ILE A 356 3.67 22.98 -3.16
N SER A 357 4.71 23.53 -2.55
CA SER A 357 4.68 24.09 -1.19
C SER A 357 3.70 25.25 -1.03
N GLU A 358 3.49 26.04 -2.09
CA GLU A 358 2.54 27.16 -2.09
C GLU A 358 1.07 26.77 -1.84
N PHE A 359 0.74 25.49 -2.05
CA PHE A 359 -0.62 24.96 -1.86
C PHE A 359 -0.86 24.41 -0.45
N PHE A 360 0.13 24.46 0.43
CA PHE A 360 0.03 24.00 1.81
C PHE A 360 0.13 25.17 2.78
N TYR A 361 -0.92 25.38 3.56
CA TYR A 361 -0.95 26.45 4.57
C TYR A 361 0.01 26.20 5.74
N ASP A 362 0.29 24.93 6.02
CA ASP A 362 1.21 24.53 7.08
C ASP A 362 2.12 23.43 6.55
N ASN A 363 3.38 23.78 6.35
CA ASN A 363 4.39 22.84 5.88
C ASN A 363 4.89 21.89 6.99
N THR A 364 4.46 22.04 8.24
CA THR A 364 4.88 21.19 9.34
C THR A 364 4.11 19.86 9.42
N THR A 365 3.12 19.64 8.54
CA THR A 365 2.31 18.43 8.56
C THR A 365 3.07 17.24 8.00
N ILE A 366 3.18 16.23 8.83
CA ILE A 366 3.79 14.95 8.57
C ILE A 366 2.72 14.03 7.97
N GLU A 367 3.14 13.15 7.03
CA GLU A 367 2.26 12.15 6.40
C GLU A 367 1.08 12.76 5.63
N LYS A 368 1.37 13.67 4.69
CA LYS A 368 0.35 14.37 3.88
C LYS A 368 -0.53 13.41 3.09
N TYR A 369 0.08 12.63 2.21
CA TYR A 369 -0.63 11.71 1.31
C TYR A 369 -0.04 10.31 1.36
N ASN A 370 -0.89 9.29 1.48
CA ASN A 370 -0.45 7.89 1.46
C ASN A 370 -0.74 7.20 0.12
N SER A 371 -1.68 7.74 -0.65
CA SER A 371 -2.08 7.19 -1.93
C SER A 371 -2.76 8.25 -2.79
N CYS A 372 -2.87 7.94 -4.09
CA CYS A 372 -3.59 8.76 -5.05
C CYS A 372 -4.26 7.87 -6.09
N VAL A 373 -5.17 8.47 -6.85
CA VAL A 373 -5.74 7.88 -8.07
C VAL A 373 -5.55 8.83 -9.23
N ILE A 374 -5.52 8.29 -10.46
CA ILE A 374 -5.45 9.10 -11.68
C ILE A 374 -6.70 8.84 -12.52
N LYS A 375 -7.25 9.91 -13.09
CA LYS A 375 -8.32 9.86 -14.08
C LYS A 375 -8.06 10.94 -15.11
N ASP A 376 -8.05 10.57 -16.39
CA ASP A 376 -7.86 11.49 -17.51
C ASP A 376 -6.60 12.38 -17.35
N ASP A 377 -5.50 11.76 -16.93
CA ASP A 377 -4.21 12.39 -16.62
C ASP A 377 -4.25 13.42 -15.48
N ILE A 378 -5.31 13.48 -14.69
CA ILE A 378 -5.41 14.26 -13.46
C ILE A 378 -5.23 13.34 -12.25
N ILE A 379 -4.32 13.68 -11.38
CA ILE A 379 -4.10 12.99 -10.09
C ILE A 379 -4.97 13.65 -9.02
N TYR A 380 -5.62 12.79 -8.25
CA TYR A 380 -6.38 13.15 -7.05
C TYR A 380 -5.71 12.47 -5.86
N ALA A 381 -5.08 13.27 -4.99
CA ALA A 381 -4.48 12.80 -3.76
C ALA A 381 -5.26 13.34 -2.57
N LEU A 382 -5.70 12.43 -1.71
CA LEU A 382 -6.50 12.77 -0.54
C LEU A 382 -5.64 12.67 0.71
N PRO A 383 -5.87 13.55 1.69
CA PRO A 383 -5.06 13.59 2.89
C PRO A 383 -5.17 12.25 3.65
N TYR A 384 -4.02 11.79 4.13
CA TYR A 384 -3.92 10.53 4.85
C TYR A 384 -4.28 10.68 6.33
N VAL A 385 -3.86 11.80 6.90
CA VAL A 385 -4.05 12.09 8.31
C VAL A 385 -5.07 13.20 8.47
N GLU A 386 -6.14 12.92 9.20
CA GLU A 386 -7.01 13.99 9.71
C GLU A 386 -6.28 14.65 10.88
N SER A 387 -5.50 15.66 10.57
CA SER A 387 -5.09 16.65 11.57
C SER A 387 -5.91 17.90 11.30
N ASP A 388 -6.22 18.67 12.33
CA ASP A 388 -6.84 19.98 12.17
C ASP A 388 -6.03 20.91 11.25
N SER A 389 -4.79 20.51 10.93
CA SER A 389 -3.83 21.27 10.13
C SER A 389 -3.71 20.81 8.67
N PHE A 390 -4.15 19.60 8.29
CA PHE A 390 -3.99 19.13 6.91
C PHE A 390 -5.22 18.39 6.38
N GLN A 391 -6.08 19.12 5.70
CA GLN A 391 -7.34 18.64 5.12
C GLN A 391 -7.37 18.78 3.60
N THR A 392 -6.22 19.08 2.98
CA THR A 392 -6.15 19.47 1.58
C THR A 392 -6.18 18.28 0.64
N VAL A 393 -7.21 18.19 -0.18
CA VAL A 393 -7.26 17.33 -1.37
C VAL A 393 -6.48 18.02 -2.48
N LEU A 394 -5.49 17.33 -3.05
CA LEU A 394 -4.67 17.85 -4.16
C LEU A 394 -5.22 17.35 -5.49
N VAL A 395 -5.41 18.25 -6.43
CA VAL A 395 -5.76 17.96 -7.84
C VAL A 395 -4.63 18.46 -8.73
N PHE A 396 -3.93 17.52 -9.36
CA PHE A 396 -2.72 17.80 -10.13
C PHE A 396 -2.86 17.32 -11.58
N ASP A 397 -2.70 18.24 -12.54
CA ASP A 397 -2.68 17.94 -13.97
C ASP A 397 -1.26 17.45 -14.36
N THR A 398 -1.15 16.19 -14.76
CA THR A 398 0.13 15.58 -15.13
C THR A 398 0.63 15.97 -16.51
N ILE A 399 -0.22 16.53 -17.36
CA ILE A 399 0.16 17.02 -18.70
C ILE A 399 0.71 18.44 -18.63
N GLN A 400 0.08 19.29 -17.82
CA GLN A 400 0.52 20.68 -17.59
C GLN A 400 1.56 20.77 -16.46
N GLU A 401 1.74 19.68 -15.71
CA GLU A 401 2.64 19.56 -14.55
C GLU A 401 2.41 20.67 -13.51
N LYS A 402 1.14 20.88 -13.17
CA LYS A 402 0.76 21.89 -12.19
C LYS A 402 -0.44 21.47 -11.34
N VAL A 403 -0.52 22.02 -10.15
CA VAL A 403 -1.74 21.96 -9.33
C VAL A 403 -2.82 22.78 -10.02
N VAL A 404 -3.96 22.16 -10.29
CA VAL A 404 -5.09 22.82 -10.94
C VAL A 404 -6.19 23.19 -9.96
N ASN A 405 -6.23 22.50 -8.81
CA ASN A 405 -7.15 22.82 -7.73
C ASN A 405 -6.70 22.20 -6.40
N THR A 406 -7.24 22.75 -5.32
CA THR A 406 -7.19 22.16 -3.98
C THR A 406 -8.57 22.31 -3.33
N PHE A 407 -8.93 21.35 -2.49
CA PHE A 407 -10.18 21.36 -1.72
C PHE A 407 -9.89 21.09 -0.27
N ASP A 408 -10.64 21.72 0.63
CA ASP A 408 -10.57 21.42 2.06
C ASP A 408 -11.69 20.43 2.42
N LEU A 409 -11.34 19.35 3.14
CA LEU A 409 -12.33 18.38 3.62
C LEU A 409 -13.29 18.98 4.67
N ASN A 410 -12.94 20.11 5.29
CA ASN A 410 -13.82 20.82 6.21
C ASN A 410 -14.99 21.51 5.50
N ASP A 411 -14.93 21.66 4.18
CA ASP A 411 -15.99 22.30 3.39
C ASP A 411 -17.18 21.35 3.09
N ILE A 412 -17.19 20.12 3.63
CA ILE A 412 -18.20 19.07 3.35
C ILE A 412 -19.25 18.96 4.46
#